data_60a388ec2852ccc11252a8672c50f595
#
_entry.id   60a388ec2852ccc11252a8672c50f595
#
_cell.length_a   1.000
_cell.length_b   1.000
_cell.length_c   1.000
_cell.angle_alpha   90.00
_cell.angle_beta   90.00
_cell.angle_gamma   90.00
#
_symmetry.space_group_name_H-M   'P 1'
#
loop_
_entity.id
_entity.type
_entity.pdbx_description
1 polymer ?
#
loop_
_entity_poly.entity_id
_entity_poly.type
_entity_poly.pdbx_seq_one_letter_code
_entity_poly.pdbx_strand_id
1 'polypeptide(L)'
;MFRNRGDKVRDNTKQIQEVMAKRTAKNSVFLDLFQNKSYLLKLYQTLHPEDAAATEDSLTDITIENVLTDNLYNDLGFIAGNKLMILIEAQSTWTMNILVRVLLYLAQSYHEYFQRTSQNYYKSKKVKMPKPELYVIFTGDKGKKPDKISLSKEFFEGADIDVEVKAKVLYESDTDDIINQYIIFCKVFNGQTRQHGMTRKAVMETIRICKDRNVLREYLSQREKEVVTIMMSLFDEEQIIKSFIKSERYEAAQENARETAKRMIKKGKMSLEEIADYVPSLSFDELRELEAEVMQLT
;
A
#
# COMPACT_ATOMS: atom_id res chain seq x y z
N MET A 1 -17.04 6.02 34.62
CA MET A 1 -17.51 4.94 33.75
C MET A 1 -17.21 5.20 32.25
N PHE A 2 -16.08 5.86 31.92
CA PHE A 2 -15.72 6.32 30.55
C PHE A 2 -14.57 5.53 29.88
N ARG A 3 -14.12 4.43 30.49
CA ARG A 3 -12.97 3.65 29.98
C ARG A 3 -13.31 2.58 28.92
N ASN A 4 -14.59 2.22 28.72
CA ASN A 4 -14.95 1.02 27.95
C ASN A 4 -15.30 1.22 26.47
N ARG A 5 -15.46 2.46 25.95
CA ARG A 5 -15.80 2.67 24.52
C ARG A 5 -14.55 2.90 23.65
N GLY A 6 -13.58 3.65 24.14
CA GLY A 6 -12.33 3.86 23.42
C GLY A 6 -11.49 2.58 23.25
N ASP A 7 -11.59 1.65 24.20
CA ASP A 7 -10.90 0.37 24.12
C ASP A 7 -11.56 -0.61 23.13
N LYS A 8 -12.89 -0.60 22.99
CA LYS A 8 -13.59 -1.42 21.98
C LYS A 8 -13.32 -0.95 20.54
N VAL A 9 -13.27 0.36 20.30
CA VAL A 9 -12.94 0.90 18.97
C VAL A 9 -11.47 0.61 18.62
N ARG A 10 -10.55 0.77 19.58
CA ARG A 10 -9.14 0.38 19.40
C ARG A 10 -8.95 -1.10 19.19
N ASP A 11 -9.73 -1.94 19.84
CA ASP A 11 -9.66 -3.39 19.72
C ASP A 11 -10.21 -3.88 18.36
N ASN A 12 -11.32 -3.32 17.90
CA ASN A 12 -11.85 -3.59 16.57
C ASN A 12 -10.89 -3.10 15.46
N THR A 13 -10.30 -1.92 15.61
CA THR A 13 -9.32 -1.38 14.65
C THR A 13 -8.08 -2.26 14.62
N LYS A 14 -7.59 -2.75 15.79
CA LYS A 14 -6.48 -3.71 15.86
C LYS A 14 -6.84 -5.05 15.24
N GLN A 15 -8.02 -5.61 15.51
CA GLN A 15 -8.44 -6.89 14.93
C GLN A 15 -8.60 -6.79 13.40
N ILE A 16 -9.12 -5.69 12.88
CA ILE A 16 -9.24 -5.45 11.45
C ILE A 16 -7.86 -5.25 10.83
N GLN A 17 -6.98 -4.47 11.47
CA GLN A 17 -5.59 -4.32 11.07
C GLN A 17 -4.84 -5.66 11.09
N GLU A 18 -5.04 -6.52 12.09
CA GLU A 18 -4.43 -7.86 12.14
C GLU A 18 -4.98 -8.81 11.08
N VAL A 19 -6.27 -8.76 10.78
CA VAL A 19 -6.89 -9.57 9.70
C VAL A 19 -6.44 -9.08 8.34
N MET A 20 -6.34 -7.77 8.15
CA MET A 20 -5.77 -7.15 6.94
C MET A 20 -4.27 -7.47 6.84
N ALA A 21 -3.51 -7.36 7.95
CA ALA A 21 -2.09 -7.64 8.04
C ALA A 21 -1.70 -9.06 7.61
N LYS A 22 -2.49 -10.05 7.93
CA LYS A 22 -2.22 -11.45 7.60
C LYS A 22 -2.53 -11.83 6.15
N ARG A 23 -3.34 -11.06 5.44
CA ARG A 23 -3.81 -11.38 4.07
C ARG A 23 -3.01 -10.71 2.96
N THR A 24 -2.56 -9.48 3.14
CA THR A 24 -1.99 -8.63 2.08
C THR A 24 -0.53 -8.89 1.76
N ALA A 25 0.27 -9.36 2.70
CA ALA A 25 1.72 -9.50 2.55
C ALA A 25 2.17 -10.57 1.53
N LYS A 26 1.28 -11.47 1.10
CA LYS A 26 1.68 -12.63 0.30
C LYS A 26 1.11 -12.70 -1.13
N ASN A 27 0.24 -11.78 -1.55
CA ASN A 27 -0.62 -12.03 -2.71
C ASN A 27 -0.62 -10.94 -3.78
N SER A 28 0.48 -10.28 -4.06
CA SER A 28 0.53 -9.41 -5.23
C SER A 28 1.10 -10.11 -6.46
N VAL A 29 0.59 -9.78 -7.61
CA VAL A 29 1.15 -10.25 -8.89
C VAL A 29 2.61 -9.83 -9.04
N PHE A 30 2.98 -8.66 -8.50
CA PHE A 30 4.36 -8.18 -8.46
C PHE A 30 5.28 -9.13 -7.67
N LEU A 31 4.90 -9.46 -6.44
CA LEU A 31 5.67 -10.38 -5.62
C LEU A 31 5.68 -11.79 -6.20
N ASP A 32 4.53 -12.30 -6.67
CA ASP A 32 4.44 -13.63 -7.27
C ASP A 32 5.34 -13.76 -8.51
N LEU A 33 5.37 -12.73 -9.36
CA LEU A 33 6.24 -12.69 -10.54
C LEU A 33 7.72 -12.74 -10.13
N PHE A 34 8.14 -11.90 -9.21
CA PHE A 34 9.56 -11.74 -8.86
C PHE A 34 10.05 -12.64 -7.72
N GLN A 35 9.18 -13.43 -7.10
CA GLN A 35 9.60 -14.58 -6.28
C GLN A 35 10.23 -15.69 -7.13
N ASN A 36 9.93 -15.75 -8.40
CA ASN A 36 10.61 -16.65 -9.33
C ASN A 36 11.98 -16.08 -9.68
N LYS A 37 13.05 -16.82 -9.36
CA LYS A 37 14.44 -16.39 -9.54
C LYS A 37 14.78 -16.03 -10.99
N SER A 38 14.20 -16.69 -11.98
CA SER A 38 14.47 -16.37 -13.38
C SER A 38 13.91 -14.99 -13.77
N TYR A 39 12.71 -14.63 -13.29
CA TYR A 39 12.16 -13.29 -13.49
C TYR A 39 12.86 -12.23 -12.64
N LEU A 40 13.29 -12.58 -11.42
CA LEU A 40 14.11 -11.73 -10.58
C LEU A 40 15.47 -11.42 -11.24
N LEU A 41 16.08 -12.40 -11.88
CA LEU A 41 17.31 -12.21 -12.66
C LEU A 41 17.07 -11.28 -13.86
N LYS A 42 15.99 -11.47 -14.61
CA LYS A 42 15.61 -10.55 -15.72
C LYS A 42 15.42 -9.12 -15.20
N LEU A 43 14.78 -8.94 -14.05
CA LEU A 43 14.62 -7.65 -13.39
C LEU A 43 15.98 -7.02 -13.06
N TYR A 44 16.86 -7.77 -12.42
CA TYR A 44 18.21 -7.32 -12.08
C TYR A 44 18.99 -6.92 -13.32
N GLN A 45 19.02 -7.76 -14.36
CA GLN A 45 19.73 -7.48 -15.62
C GLN A 45 19.15 -6.27 -16.37
N THR A 46 17.83 -6.01 -16.27
CA THR A 46 17.23 -4.78 -16.81
C THR A 46 17.76 -3.53 -16.10
N LEU A 47 17.97 -3.60 -14.78
CA LEU A 47 18.49 -2.47 -13.99
C LEU A 47 20.01 -2.35 -14.06
N HIS A 48 20.70 -3.44 -14.36
CA HIS A 48 22.16 -3.59 -14.40
C HIS A 48 22.62 -4.33 -15.65
N PRO A 49 22.43 -3.75 -16.86
CA PRO A 49 22.88 -4.39 -18.10
C PRO A 49 24.38 -4.58 -18.16
N GLU A 50 25.15 -3.85 -17.35
CA GLU A 50 26.59 -4.00 -17.23
C GLU A 50 27.03 -5.28 -16.50
N ASP A 51 26.15 -5.92 -15.73
CA ASP A 51 26.43 -7.13 -14.96
C ASP A 51 25.83 -8.37 -15.64
N ALA A 52 26.30 -8.64 -16.85
CA ALA A 52 25.85 -9.78 -17.65
C ALA A 52 26.25 -11.16 -17.06
N ALA A 53 27.17 -11.19 -16.11
CA ALA A 53 27.63 -12.41 -15.43
C ALA A 53 26.75 -12.81 -14.25
N ALA A 54 25.77 -11.98 -13.85
CA ALA A 54 24.84 -12.30 -12.77
C ALA A 54 24.02 -13.57 -13.12
N THR A 55 23.86 -14.43 -12.13
CA THR A 55 23.07 -15.67 -12.22
C THR A 55 21.99 -15.70 -11.15
N GLU A 56 21.04 -16.61 -11.28
CA GLU A 56 19.99 -16.81 -10.27
C GLU A 56 20.54 -17.09 -8.87
N ASP A 57 21.69 -17.78 -8.77
CA ASP A 57 22.35 -18.10 -7.49
C ASP A 57 23.03 -16.89 -6.85
N SER A 58 23.32 -15.84 -7.62
CA SER A 58 23.87 -14.59 -7.10
C SER A 58 22.82 -13.70 -6.43
N LEU A 59 21.52 -14.04 -6.55
CA LEU A 59 20.41 -13.28 -6.02
C LEU A 59 19.87 -13.92 -4.74
N THR A 60 19.79 -13.14 -3.68
CA THR A 60 19.20 -13.56 -2.40
C THR A 60 17.98 -12.71 -2.12
N ASP A 61 16.83 -13.35 -2.03
CA ASP A 61 15.57 -12.70 -1.66
C ASP A 61 15.63 -12.21 -0.21
N ILE A 62 15.32 -10.95 -0.02
CA ILE A 62 15.03 -10.32 1.26
C ILE A 62 13.62 -9.78 1.15
N THR A 63 12.65 -10.67 1.13
CA THR A 63 11.25 -10.26 1.17
C THR A 63 10.98 -9.62 2.53
N ILE A 64 10.61 -8.36 2.53
CA ILE A 64 10.30 -7.61 3.74
C ILE A 64 8.94 -8.10 4.26
N GLU A 65 8.97 -9.15 5.07
CA GLU A 65 7.79 -9.58 5.81
C GLU A 65 7.59 -8.63 7.01
N ASN A 66 6.50 -7.88 7.00
CA ASN A 66 5.97 -7.14 8.18
C ASN A 66 6.75 -5.93 8.69
N VAL A 67 7.17 -5.01 7.83
CA VAL A 67 7.86 -3.79 8.30
C VAL A 67 6.95 -2.76 8.93
N LEU A 68 5.75 -2.64 8.44
CA LEU A 68 4.73 -1.74 8.98
C LEU A 68 3.41 -2.49 9.08
N THR A 69 2.69 -2.25 10.16
CA THR A 69 1.36 -2.81 10.42
C THR A 69 0.29 -2.43 9.40
N ASP A 70 0.64 -1.62 8.40
CA ASP A 70 -0.24 -1.20 7.31
C ASP A 70 0.14 -1.93 6.02
N ASN A 71 -0.37 -3.15 5.89
CA ASN A 71 -0.09 -4.13 4.83
C ASN A 71 -0.65 -3.78 3.44
N LEU A 72 -0.57 -2.54 3.03
CA LEU A 72 -1.16 -2.05 1.77
C LEU A 72 -0.15 -1.98 0.61
N TYR A 73 1.08 -2.50 0.75
CA TYR A 73 2.13 -2.20 -0.20
C TYR A 73 2.89 -3.43 -0.67
N ASN A 74 2.95 -3.59 -1.97
CA ASN A 74 3.69 -4.61 -2.69
C ASN A 74 5.11 -4.11 -2.93
N ASP A 75 6.03 -4.41 -2.04
CA ASP A 75 7.40 -3.94 -2.13
C ASP A 75 8.36 -5.14 -2.19
N LEU A 76 9.38 -5.07 -3.03
CA LEU A 76 10.35 -6.11 -3.27
C LEU A 76 11.73 -5.68 -2.80
N GLY A 77 12.35 -6.48 -1.94
CA GLY A 77 13.74 -6.30 -1.53
C GLY A 77 14.56 -7.55 -1.81
N PHE A 78 15.74 -7.40 -2.42
CA PHE A 78 16.66 -8.51 -2.64
C PHE A 78 18.11 -8.05 -2.65
N ILE A 79 19.03 -8.98 -2.43
CA ILE A 79 20.48 -8.75 -2.53
C ILE A 79 21.00 -9.34 -3.82
N ALA A 80 21.80 -8.56 -4.54
CA ALA A 80 22.58 -8.98 -5.68
C ALA A 80 24.06 -8.59 -5.44
N GLY A 81 24.91 -9.56 -5.18
CA GLY A 81 26.29 -9.32 -4.80
C GLY A 81 26.42 -8.45 -3.53
N ASN A 82 26.94 -7.23 -3.68
CA ASN A 82 27.07 -6.25 -2.59
C ASN A 82 25.99 -5.13 -2.63
N LYS A 83 24.94 -5.28 -3.43
CA LYS A 83 23.87 -4.32 -3.59
C LYS A 83 22.61 -4.80 -2.89
N LEU A 84 21.93 -3.91 -2.15
CA LEU A 84 20.58 -4.11 -1.64
C LEU A 84 19.60 -3.37 -2.57
N MET A 85 18.85 -4.12 -3.34
CA MET A 85 17.84 -3.60 -4.25
C MET A 85 16.51 -3.48 -3.53
N ILE A 86 15.90 -2.31 -3.56
CA ILE A 86 14.55 -2.08 -3.02
C ILE A 86 13.71 -1.46 -4.13
N LEU A 87 12.64 -2.15 -4.52
CA LEU A 87 11.67 -1.68 -5.50
C LEU A 87 10.32 -1.50 -4.83
N ILE A 88 9.79 -0.29 -4.94
CA ILE A 88 8.47 0.06 -4.42
C ILE A 88 7.53 0.27 -5.59
N GLU A 89 6.42 -0.45 -5.60
CA GLU A 89 5.37 -0.22 -6.56
C GLU A 89 4.58 1.05 -6.19
N ALA A 90 4.65 2.08 -7.03
CA ALA A 90 3.76 3.24 -6.95
C ALA A 90 2.59 3.02 -7.90
N GLN A 91 1.47 2.62 -7.36
CA GLN A 91 0.21 2.48 -8.10
C GLN A 91 -0.27 3.84 -8.66
N SER A 92 -1.44 3.87 -9.27
CA SER A 92 -2.01 4.98 -10.05
C SER A 92 -1.95 6.38 -9.39
N THR A 93 -1.76 6.49 -8.09
CA THR A 93 -1.69 7.75 -7.37
C THR A 93 -0.26 8.12 -7.04
N TRP A 94 0.23 9.20 -7.67
CA TRP A 94 1.54 9.76 -7.36
C TRP A 94 1.49 10.50 -6.02
N THR A 95 2.34 10.10 -5.08
CA THR A 95 2.54 10.81 -3.81
C THR A 95 4.01 10.82 -3.42
N MET A 96 4.51 11.94 -2.93
CA MET A 96 5.89 12.03 -2.44
C MET A 96 6.12 11.26 -1.13
N ASN A 97 5.05 10.88 -0.43
CA ASN A 97 5.14 9.99 0.74
C ASN A 97 5.82 8.64 0.43
N ILE A 98 5.96 8.30 -0.85
CA ILE A 98 6.73 7.13 -1.28
C ILE A 98 8.19 7.20 -0.81
N LEU A 99 8.79 8.38 -0.71
CA LEU A 99 10.15 8.55 -0.17
C LEU A 99 10.25 8.21 1.32
N VAL A 100 9.20 8.52 2.08
CA VAL A 100 9.10 8.13 3.50
C VAL A 100 9.02 6.60 3.61
N ARG A 101 8.24 5.95 2.76
CA ARG A 101 8.17 4.49 2.69
C ARG A 101 9.53 3.89 2.34
N VAL A 102 10.20 4.41 1.30
CA VAL A 102 11.54 3.96 0.90
C VAL A 102 12.52 4.02 2.08
N LEU A 103 12.51 5.11 2.86
CA LEU A 103 13.36 5.26 4.04
C LEU A 103 13.09 4.19 5.09
N LEU A 104 11.82 3.96 5.41
CA LEU A 104 11.41 2.96 6.41
C LEU A 104 11.78 1.54 5.95
N TYR A 105 11.54 1.20 4.70
CA TYR A 105 11.91 -0.10 4.13
C TYR A 105 13.43 -0.30 4.10
N LEU A 106 14.19 0.72 3.76
CA LEU A 106 15.65 0.65 3.79
C LEU A 106 16.16 0.32 5.19
N ALA A 107 15.66 1.02 6.21
CA ALA A 107 16.05 0.79 7.60
C ALA A 107 15.74 -0.65 8.04
N GLN A 108 14.54 -1.13 7.73
CA GLN A 108 14.14 -2.49 8.08
C GLN A 108 14.92 -3.56 7.30
N SER A 109 15.13 -3.37 5.99
CA SER A 109 15.93 -4.31 5.19
C SER A 109 17.35 -4.47 5.73
N TYR A 110 17.96 -3.39 6.21
CA TYR A 110 19.26 -3.49 6.88
C TYR A 110 19.16 -4.21 8.22
N HIS A 111 18.11 -3.96 9.00
CA HIS A 111 17.91 -4.67 10.27
C HIS A 111 17.83 -6.19 10.04
N GLU A 112 17.03 -6.64 9.09
CA GLU A 112 16.90 -8.05 8.72
C GLU A 112 18.19 -8.63 8.14
N TYR A 113 18.86 -7.88 7.29
CA TYR A 113 20.16 -8.28 6.75
C TYR A 113 21.18 -8.55 7.86
N PHE A 114 21.27 -7.67 8.87
CA PHE A 114 22.19 -7.86 9.99
C PHE A 114 21.80 -9.09 10.83
N GLN A 115 20.51 -9.33 11.04
CA GLN A 115 20.05 -10.53 11.74
C GLN A 115 20.42 -11.81 10.96
N ARG A 116 20.10 -11.88 9.67
CA ARG A 116 20.39 -13.06 8.82
C ARG A 116 21.88 -13.35 8.69
N THR A 117 22.69 -12.29 8.67
CA THR A 117 24.17 -12.41 8.58
C THR A 117 24.86 -12.47 9.95
N SER A 118 24.08 -12.56 11.04
CA SER A 118 24.58 -12.62 12.42
C SER A 118 25.52 -11.47 12.76
N GLN A 119 25.34 -10.30 12.15
CA GLN A 119 26.11 -9.10 12.43
C GLN A 119 25.50 -8.33 13.60
N ASN A 120 26.32 -7.94 14.56
CA ASN A 120 25.88 -7.18 15.72
C ASN A 120 26.46 -5.76 15.68
N TYR A 121 25.59 -4.79 15.40
CA TYR A 121 25.95 -3.38 15.28
C TYR A 121 26.14 -2.65 16.63
N TYR A 122 25.93 -3.33 17.77
CA TYR A 122 26.29 -2.83 19.10
C TYR A 122 27.75 -3.17 19.48
N LYS A 123 28.44 -4.01 18.70
CA LYS A 123 29.84 -4.33 18.95
C LYS A 123 30.77 -3.35 18.22
N SER A 124 32.01 -3.23 18.68
CA SER A 124 33.02 -2.34 18.11
C SER A 124 33.44 -2.71 16.68
N LYS A 125 33.24 -3.97 16.27
CA LYS A 125 33.57 -4.40 14.90
C LYS A 125 32.58 -3.78 13.92
N LYS A 126 33.09 -3.02 12.93
CA LYS A 126 32.30 -2.42 11.86
C LYS A 126 31.53 -3.50 11.09
N VAL A 127 30.21 -3.32 10.98
CA VAL A 127 29.33 -4.18 10.18
C VAL A 127 29.57 -3.97 8.67
N LYS A 128 29.32 -5.00 7.88
CA LYS A 128 29.33 -4.91 6.42
C LYS A 128 27.90 -4.61 5.94
N MET A 129 27.75 -3.59 5.14
CA MET A 129 26.48 -3.17 4.57
C MET A 129 26.50 -3.29 3.05
N PRO A 130 25.53 -3.93 2.41
CA PRO A 130 25.39 -3.84 0.97
C PRO A 130 24.99 -2.40 0.57
N LYS A 131 25.44 -1.96 -0.61
CA LYS A 131 25.10 -0.64 -1.13
C LYS A 131 23.60 -0.59 -1.48
N PRO A 132 22.82 0.37 -0.97
CA PRO A 132 21.40 0.46 -1.29
C PRO A 132 21.20 1.03 -2.69
N GLU A 133 20.26 0.45 -3.43
CA GLU A 133 19.76 0.97 -4.70
C GLU A 133 18.22 0.96 -4.66
N LEU A 134 17.65 2.16 -4.79
CA LEU A 134 16.24 2.41 -4.48
C LEU A 134 15.50 2.78 -5.77
N TYR A 135 14.40 2.08 -6.04
CA TYR A 135 13.61 2.24 -7.25
C TYR A 135 12.12 2.37 -6.91
N VAL A 136 11.43 3.17 -7.71
CA VAL A 136 9.97 3.32 -7.67
C VAL A 136 9.44 2.97 -9.04
N ILE A 137 8.57 1.97 -9.14
CA ILE A 137 7.91 1.58 -10.39
C ILE A 137 6.55 2.29 -10.44
N PHE A 138 6.39 3.24 -11.36
CA PHE A 138 5.15 3.99 -11.50
C PHE A 138 4.27 3.42 -12.62
N THR A 139 3.11 2.90 -12.26
CA THR A 139 2.17 2.25 -13.18
C THR A 139 1.00 3.14 -13.61
N GLY A 140 0.96 4.39 -13.14
CA GLY A 140 -0.11 5.34 -13.46
C GLY A 140 0.17 6.22 -14.68
N ASP A 141 -0.84 7.01 -15.05
CA ASP A 141 -0.74 8.00 -16.13
C ASP A 141 -0.52 9.39 -15.52
N LYS A 142 0.66 9.99 -15.69
CA LYS A 142 0.95 11.38 -15.26
C LYS A 142 1.83 12.16 -16.24
N GLY A 143 1.61 13.50 -16.25
CA GLY A 143 2.25 14.39 -17.20
C GLY A 143 3.75 14.60 -16.97
N LYS A 144 4.19 15.02 -15.77
CA LYS A 144 5.61 15.26 -15.48
C LYS A 144 6.21 14.05 -14.76
N LYS A 145 7.26 13.51 -15.36
CA LYS A 145 7.92 12.25 -14.93
C LYS A 145 9.36 12.55 -14.51
N PRO A 146 9.64 12.80 -13.21
CA PRO A 146 11.02 12.95 -12.77
C PRO A 146 11.72 11.59 -12.78
N ASP A 147 12.92 11.51 -13.35
CA ASP A 147 13.74 10.27 -13.37
C ASP A 147 14.23 9.89 -11.97
N LYS A 148 14.34 10.89 -11.09
CA LYS A 148 14.79 10.73 -9.71
C LYS A 148 13.99 11.63 -8.79
N ILE A 149 13.70 11.12 -7.60
CA ILE A 149 13.10 11.86 -6.49
C ILE A 149 14.05 11.80 -5.30
N SER A 150 14.06 12.84 -4.47
CA SER A 150 14.93 12.92 -3.30
C SER A 150 14.22 13.56 -2.11
N LEU A 151 14.56 13.10 -0.91
CA LEU A 151 13.91 13.53 0.32
C LEU A 151 14.10 15.03 0.55
N SER A 152 15.34 15.53 0.39
CA SER A 152 15.66 16.95 0.56
C SER A 152 14.83 17.85 -0.35
N LYS A 153 14.72 17.48 -1.63
CA LYS A 153 14.01 18.28 -2.63
C LYS A 153 12.49 18.30 -2.40
N GLU A 154 11.91 17.13 -2.07
CA GLU A 154 10.46 16.99 -2.04
C GLU A 154 9.84 17.40 -0.70
N PHE A 155 10.60 17.36 0.40
CA PHE A 155 10.11 17.64 1.75
C PHE A 155 10.77 18.85 2.42
N PHE A 156 11.97 19.26 1.97
CA PHE A 156 12.79 20.28 2.63
C PHE A 156 13.28 21.36 1.67
N GLU A 157 12.56 21.59 0.56
CA GLU A 157 12.84 22.67 -0.43
C GLU A 157 14.28 22.65 -0.98
N GLY A 158 14.92 21.49 -0.97
CA GLY A 158 16.30 21.32 -1.43
C GLY A 158 17.37 21.67 -0.39
N ALA A 159 16.98 21.85 0.88
CA ALA A 159 17.94 22.09 1.95
C ALA A 159 18.95 20.94 2.08
N ASP A 160 20.13 21.25 2.57
CA ASP A 160 21.10 20.24 2.98
C ASP A 160 20.62 19.54 4.24
N ILE A 161 20.54 18.21 4.21
CA ILE A 161 20.03 17.38 5.30
C ILE A 161 21.00 16.23 5.60
N ASP A 162 21.15 15.87 6.86
CA ASP A 162 22.08 14.85 7.30
C ASP A 162 21.77 13.45 6.76
N VAL A 163 20.48 13.16 6.45
CA VAL A 163 20.04 11.87 5.89
C VAL A 163 19.30 12.11 4.58
N GLU A 164 19.95 11.82 3.47
CA GLU A 164 19.37 11.93 2.14
C GLU A 164 18.94 10.57 1.58
N VAL A 165 17.71 10.49 1.09
CA VAL A 165 17.15 9.34 0.38
C VAL A 165 16.84 9.74 -1.06
N LYS A 166 17.42 8.99 -2.01
CA LYS A 166 17.19 9.18 -3.45
C LYS A 166 16.69 7.91 -4.08
N ALA A 167 15.60 7.98 -4.82
CA ALA A 167 15.08 6.85 -5.58
C ALA A 167 15.02 7.18 -7.07
N LYS A 168 15.34 6.19 -7.91
CA LYS A 168 15.11 6.24 -9.36
C LYS A 168 13.64 5.88 -9.63
N VAL A 169 13.02 6.56 -10.57
CA VAL A 169 11.62 6.28 -10.95
C VAL A 169 11.60 5.64 -12.32
N LEU A 170 10.94 4.49 -12.39
CA LEU A 170 10.80 3.68 -13.60
C LEU A 170 9.40 3.86 -14.16
N TYR A 171 9.31 4.15 -15.43
CA TYR A 171 8.08 4.40 -16.18
C TYR A 171 7.96 3.43 -17.36
N GLU A 172 6.78 3.39 -17.94
CA GLU A 172 6.58 2.76 -19.24
C GLU A 172 7.53 3.34 -20.29
N SER A 173 8.14 2.47 -21.06
CA SER A 173 9.11 2.76 -22.10
C SER A 173 8.78 1.97 -23.37
N ASP A 174 9.57 2.16 -24.42
CA ASP A 174 9.45 1.39 -25.67
C ASP A 174 10.28 0.10 -25.69
N THR A 175 10.83 -0.29 -24.52
CA THR A 175 11.62 -1.51 -24.38
C THR A 175 10.75 -2.73 -24.10
N ASP A 176 11.20 -3.93 -24.47
CA ASP A 176 10.52 -5.20 -24.18
C ASP A 176 11.13 -5.90 -22.93
N ASP A 177 11.57 -5.11 -21.96
CA ASP A 177 12.08 -5.64 -20.71
C ASP A 177 10.96 -6.01 -19.71
N ILE A 178 11.31 -6.78 -18.68
CA ILE A 178 10.36 -7.32 -17.73
C ILE A 178 9.66 -6.23 -16.90
N ILE A 179 10.31 -5.09 -16.66
CA ILE A 179 9.73 -3.97 -15.90
C ILE A 179 8.65 -3.30 -16.74
N ASN A 180 8.97 -3.04 -18.01
CA ASN A 180 8.01 -2.44 -18.95
C ASN A 180 6.82 -3.36 -19.20
N GLN A 181 7.04 -4.66 -19.37
CA GLN A 181 5.96 -5.64 -19.49
C GLN A 181 5.06 -5.65 -18.24
N TYR A 182 5.63 -5.54 -17.04
CA TYR A 182 4.84 -5.42 -15.81
C TYR A 182 4.03 -4.12 -15.75
N ILE A 183 4.62 -2.98 -16.12
CA ILE A 183 3.90 -1.69 -16.18
C ILE A 183 2.74 -1.75 -17.17
N ILE A 184 2.96 -2.32 -18.35
CA ILE A 184 1.89 -2.52 -19.35
C ILE A 184 0.78 -3.43 -18.81
N PHE A 185 1.12 -4.53 -18.13
CA PHE A 185 0.16 -5.40 -17.48
C PHE A 185 -0.72 -4.61 -16.49
N CYS A 186 -0.13 -3.79 -15.61
CA CYS A 186 -0.87 -2.95 -14.67
C CYS A 186 -1.79 -1.95 -15.38
N LYS A 187 -1.35 -1.33 -16.48
CA LYS A 187 -2.17 -0.40 -17.25
C LYS A 187 -3.35 -1.09 -17.94
N VAL A 188 -3.13 -2.27 -18.52
CA VAL A 188 -4.21 -3.07 -19.09
C VAL A 188 -5.21 -3.43 -17.99
N PHE A 189 -4.75 -3.87 -16.83
CA PHE A 189 -5.59 -4.20 -15.70
C PHE A 189 -6.44 -3.00 -15.23
N ASN A 190 -5.81 -1.83 -15.06
CA ASN A 190 -6.52 -0.60 -14.70
C ASN A 190 -7.57 -0.21 -15.76
N GLY A 191 -7.28 -0.44 -17.03
CA GLY A 191 -8.24 -0.23 -18.13
C GLY A 191 -9.44 -1.18 -18.04
N GLN A 192 -9.18 -2.46 -17.81
CA GLN A 192 -10.23 -3.48 -17.72
C GLN A 192 -11.10 -3.31 -16.45
N THR A 193 -10.51 -2.91 -15.33
CA THR A 193 -11.27 -2.61 -14.10
C THR A 193 -12.14 -1.36 -14.23
N ARG A 194 -11.70 -0.34 -14.98
CA ARG A 194 -12.56 0.82 -15.31
C ARG A 194 -13.76 0.43 -16.17
N GLN A 195 -13.58 -0.51 -17.10
CA GLN A 195 -14.62 -0.95 -18.03
C GLN A 195 -15.59 -1.96 -17.44
N HIS A 196 -15.10 -2.90 -16.64
CA HIS A 196 -15.86 -4.06 -16.15
C HIS A 196 -16.04 -4.09 -14.64
N GLY A 197 -15.56 -3.06 -13.92
CA GLY A 197 -15.49 -3.07 -12.46
C GLY A 197 -14.45 -4.07 -11.93
N MET A 198 -14.41 -4.22 -10.61
CA MET A 198 -13.57 -5.23 -9.94
C MET A 198 -14.22 -6.60 -10.02
N THR A 199 -14.07 -7.25 -11.15
CA THR A 199 -14.74 -8.52 -11.47
C THR A 199 -13.77 -9.53 -12.06
N ARG A 200 -14.13 -10.81 -11.94
CA ARG A 200 -13.39 -11.90 -12.60
C ARG A 200 -13.25 -11.66 -14.12
N LYS A 201 -14.26 -11.03 -14.75
CA LYS A 201 -14.21 -10.67 -16.18
C LYS A 201 -13.05 -9.72 -16.46
N ALA A 202 -12.88 -8.66 -15.64
CA ALA A 202 -11.76 -7.72 -15.81
C ALA A 202 -10.40 -8.43 -15.72
N VAL A 203 -10.25 -9.35 -14.78
CA VAL A 203 -9.01 -10.14 -14.62
C VAL A 203 -8.77 -11.01 -15.84
N MET A 204 -9.77 -11.79 -16.29
CA MET A 204 -9.63 -12.68 -17.43
C MET A 204 -9.32 -11.93 -18.72
N GLU A 205 -9.98 -10.79 -18.97
CA GLU A 205 -9.69 -9.93 -20.13
C GLU A 205 -8.28 -9.32 -20.06
N THR A 206 -7.82 -8.94 -18.86
CA THR A 206 -6.43 -8.48 -18.67
C THR A 206 -5.44 -9.56 -19.10
N ILE A 207 -5.61 -10.78 -18.59
CA ILE A 207 -4.72 -11.92 -18.91
C ILE A 207 -4.76 -12.20 -20.43
N ARG A 208 -5.95 -12.24 -21.01
CA ARG A 208 -6.12 -12.49 -22.46
C ARG A 208 -5.38 -11.43 -23.30
N ILE A 209 -5.66 -10.15 -23.04
CA ILE A 209 -5.04 -9.03 -23.78
C ILE A 209 -3.51 -9.03 -23.61
N CYS A 210 -3.01 -9.28 -22.42
CA CYS A 210 -1.57 -9.32 -22.18
C CYS A 210 -0.92 -10.49 -22.92
N LYS A 211 -1.52 -11.68 -22.89
CA LYS A 211 -1.04 -12.85 -23.67
C LYS A 211 -1.04 -12.58 -25.17
N ASP A 212 -2.09 -11.97 -25.70
CA ASP A 212 -2.20 -11.62 -27.13
C ASP A 212 -1.13 -10.60 -27.56
N ARG A 213 -0.75 -9.67 -26.65
CA ARG A 213 0.30 -8.66 -26.87
C ARG A 213 1.71 -9.12 -26.52
N ASN A 214 1.90 -10.37 -26.17
CA ASN A 214 3.17 -10.93 -25.69
C ASN A 214 3.70 -10.28 -24.38
N VAL A 215 2.82 -9.67 -23.59
CA VAL A 215 3.16 -9.05 -22.29
C VAL A 215 3.07 -10.10 -21.20
N LEU A 216 4.17 -10.41 -20.52
CA LEU A 216 4.26 -11.45 -19.48
C LEU A 216 3.65 -12.80 -19.93
N ARG A 217 3.68 -13.08 -21.22
CA ARG A 217 2.93 -14.20 -21.82
C ARG A 217 3.27 -15.56 -21.20
N GLU A 218 4.55 -15.84 -21.01
CA GLU A 218 5.01 -17.10 -20.44
C GLU A 218 4.50 -17.25 -19.00
N TYR A 219 4.73 -16.23 -18.15
CA TYR A 219 4.28 -16.18 -16.77
C TYR A 219 2.76 -16.35 -16.67
N LEU A 220 2.00 -15.56 -17.41
CA LEU A 220 0.54 -15.62 -17.41
C LEU A 220 -0.02 -16.95 -17.95
N SER A 221 0.72 -17.63 -18.83
CA SER A 221 0.28 -18.96 -19.32
C SER A 221 0.55 -20.07 -18.34
N GLN A 222 1.65 -20.01 -17.60
CA GLN A 222 2.02 -21.02 -16.61
C GLN A 222 1.26 -20.87 -15.29
N ARG A 223 0.92 -19.63 -14.89
CA ARG A 223 0.35 -19.30 -13.57
C ARG A 223 -1.01 -18.58 -13.62
N GLU A 224 -1.78 -18.85 -14.68
CA GLU A 224 -3.07 -18.16 -14.90
C GLU A 224 -4.01 -18.28 -13.69
N LYS A 225 -4.13 -19.48 -13.12
CA LYS A 225 -5.04 -19.74 -11.99
C LYS A 225 -4.62 -18.98 -10.74
N GLU A 226 -3.33 -18.98 -10.45
CA GLU A 226 -2.75 -18.29 -9.30
C GLU A 226 -2.92 -16.76 -9.46
N VAL A 227 -2.62 -16.23 -10.64
CA VAL A 227 -2.79 -14.80 -10.95
C VAL A 227 -4.26 -14.40 -10.78
N VAL A 228 -5.21 -15.19 -11.29
CA VAL A 228 -6.65 -14.93 -11.08
C VAL A 228 -6.99 -14.93 -9.60
N THR A 229 -6.49 -15.89 -8.83
CA THR A 229 -6.75 -15.98 -7.39
C THR A 229 -6.20 -14.78 -6.63
N ILE A 230 -4.95 -14.38 -6.93
CA ILE A 230 -4.31 -13.20 -6.34
C ILE A 230 -5.12 -11.95 -6.63
N MET A 231 -5.47 -11.71 -7.91
CA MET A 231 -6.20 -10.51 -8.31
C MET A 231 -7.62 -10.46 -7.74
N MET A 232 -8.29 -11.61 -7.62
CA MET A 232 -9.62 -11.67 -6.99
C MET A 232 -9.54 -11.41 -5.47
N SER A 233 -8.53 -11.91 -4.78
CA SER A 233 -8.31 -11.60 -3.36
C SER A 233 -8.13 -10.10 -3.11
N LEU A 234 -7.40 -9.40 -3.99
CA LEU A 234 -7.24 -7.94 -3.90
C LEU A 234 -8.57 -7.20 -4.06
N PHE A 235 -9.48 -7.68 -4.89
CA PHE A 235 -10.81 -7.09 -5.05
C PHE A 235 -11.67 -7.25 -3.79
N ASP A 236 -11.65 -8.43 -3.19
CA ASP A 236 -12.39 -8.70 -1.95
C ASP A 236 -11.88 -7.83 -0.81
N GLU A 237 -10.58 -7.66 -0.69
CA GLU A 237 -9.95 -6.78 0.31
C GLU A 237 -10.35 -5.31 0.10
N GLU A 238 -10.31 -4.81 -1.12
CA GLU A 238 -10.70 -3.43 -1.41
C GLU A 238 -12.20 -3.18 -1.11
N GLN A 239 -13.07 -4.15 -1.37
CA GLN A 239 -14.48 -4.04 -1.01
C GLN A 239 -14.69 -4.02 0.50
N ILE A 240 -13.97 -4.86 1.25
CA ILE A 240 -13.99 -4.88 2.71
C ILE A 240 -13.54 -3.53 3.26
N ILE A 241 -12.42 -2.98 2.77
CA ILE A 241 -11.92 -1.66 3.18
C ILE A 241 -12.94 -0.56 2.88
N LYS A 242 -13.51 -0.54 1.69
CA LYS A 242 -14.51 0.47 1.31
C LYS A 242 -15.76 0.40 2.19
N SER A 243 -16.23 -0.81 2.49
CA SER A 243 -17.40 -0.99 3.36
C SER A 243 -17.09 -0.57 4.80
N PHE A 244 -15.89 -0.87 5.30
CA PHE A 244 -15.41 -0.44 6.61
C PHE A 244 -15.32 1.10 6.70
N ILE A 245 -14.64 1.76 5.75
CA ILE A 245 -14.54 3.23 5.72
C ILE A 245 -15.93 3.87 5.65
N LYS A 246 -16.86 3.28 4.91
CA LYS A 246 -18.25 3.76 4.85
C LYS A 246 -18.97 3.63 6.20
N SER A 247 -18.76 2.51 6.90
CA SER A 247 -19.31 2.28 8.25
C SER A 247 -18.74 3.27 9.25
N GLU A 248 -17.42 3.44 9.29
CA GLU A 248 -16.73 4.39 10.18
C GLU A 248 -17.20 5.84 9.95
N ARG A 249 -17.35 6.24 8.69
CA ARG A 249 -17.85 7.58 8.35
C ARG A 249 -19.28 7.77 8.79
N TYR A 250 -20.13 6.75 8.66
CA TYR A 250 -21.50 6.77 9.11
C TYR A 250 -21.58 6.88 10.65
N GLU A 251 -20.81 6.08 11.37
CA GLU A 251 -20.75 6.12 12.83
C GLU A 251 -20.23 7.46 13.35
N ALA A 252 -19.19 8.01 12.75
CA ALA A 252 -18.66 9.33 13.10
C ALA A 252 -19.68 10.46 12.82
N ALA A 253 -20.43 10.38 11.72
CA ALA A 253 -21.50 11.33 11.40
C ALA A 253 -22.66 11.26 12.41
N GLN A 254 -23.06 10.05 12.82
CA GLN A 254 -24.08 9.81 13.85
C GLN A 254 -23.64 10.37 15.21
N GLU A 255 -22.42 10.09 15.64
CA GLU A 255 -21.87 10.60 16.90
C GLU A 255 -21.83 12.14 16.90
N ASN A 256 -21.37 12.75 15.81
CA ASN A 256 -21.36 14.22 15.67
C ASN A 256 -22.78 14.82 15.69
N ALA A 257 -23.74 14.16 15.07
CA ALA A 257 -25.14 14.56 15.12
C ALA A 257 -25.69 14.49 16.53
N ARG A 258 -25.43 13.40 17.28
CA ARG A 258 -25.82 13.23 18.68
C ARG A 258 -25.20 14.29 19.58
N GLU A 259 -23.92 14.57 19.46
CA GLU A 259 -23.23 15.62 20.23
C GLU A 259 -23.77 17.02 19.91
N THR A 260 -24.15 17.26 18.65
CA THR A 260 -24.76 18.51 18.23
C THR A 260 -26.15 18.68 18.83
N ALA A 261 -27.00 17.63 18.75
CA ALA A 261 -28.32 17.61 19.36
C ALA A 261 -28.24 17.84 20.88
N LYS A 262 -27.34 17.14 21.60
CA LYS A 262 -27.15 17.33 23.05
C LYS A 262 -26.78 18.79 23.39
N ARG A 263 -25.93 19.42 22.59
CA ARG A 263 -25.57 20.83 22.78
C ARG A 263 -26.74 21.78 22.55
N MET A 264 -27.60 21.49 21.56
CA MET A 264 -28.79 22.30 21.28
C MET A 264 -29.84 22.14 22.38
N ILE A 265 -30.12 20.91 22.82
CA ILE A 265 -31.01 20.59 23.95
C ILE A 265 -30.55 21.30 25.22
N LYS A 266 -29.26 21.22 25.56
CA LYS A 266 -28.69 21.89 26.73
C LYS A 266 -28.86 23.41 26.72
N LYS A 267 -28.87 24.04 25.54
CA LYS A 267 -29.10 25.49 25.41
C LYS A 267 -30.56 25.88 25.65
N GLY A 268 -31.50 24.97 25.54
CA GLY A 268 -32.92 25.16 25.82
C GLY A 268 -33.63 26.24 24.99
N LYS A 269 -33.14 26.58 23.81
CA LYS A 269 -33.62 27.65 22.96
C LYS A 269 -34.42 27.17 21.76
N MET A 270 -34.52 25.86 21.52
CA MET A 270 -35.10 25.23 20.35
C MET A 270 -35.94 24.05 20.78
N SER A 271 -37.08 23.80 20.07
CA SER A 271 -37.85 22.59 20.25
C SER A 271 -37.16 21.38 19.62
N LEU A 272 -37.59 20.16 19.96
CA LEU A 272 -37.03 18.93 19.36
C LEU A 272 -37.30 18.86 17.86
N GLU A 273 -38.45 19.42 17.39
CA GLU A 273 -38.81 19.53 15.98
C GLU A 273 -37.78 20.42 15.24
N GLU A 274 -37.46 21.59 15.81
CA GLU A 274 -36.45 22.49 15.25
C GLU A 274 -35.06 21.86 15.26
N ILE A 275 -34.71 21.11 16.29
CA ILE A 275 -33.41 20.39 16.38
C ILE A 275 -33.32 19.31 15.30
N ALA A 276 -34.43 18.59 15.01
CA ALA A 276 -34.49 17.56 13.97
C ALA A 276 -34.08 18.09 12.59
N ASP A 277 -34.44 19.35 12.27
CA ASP A 277 -34.03 19.98 11.01
C ASP A 277 -32.53 20.18 10.87
N TYR A 278 -31.83 20.36 11.97
CA TYR A 278 -30.36 20.52 11.99
C TYR A 278 -29.58 19.18 12.04
N VAL A 279 -30.22 18.13 12.51
CA VAL A 279 -29.63 16.79 12.62
C VAL A 279 -30.53 15.71 11.97
N PRO A 280 -30.78 15.80 10.68
CA PRO A 280 -31.76 14.94 9.97
C PRO A 280 -31.35 13.45 9.96
N SER A 281 -30.16 13.11 10.40
CA SER A 281 -29.71 11.73 10.54
C SER A 281 -30.18 11.06 11.83
N LEU A 282 -30.73 11.81 12.78
CA LEU A 282 -31.31 11.28 14.01
C LEU A 282 -32.84 11.23 13.91
N SER A 283 -33.43 10.12 14.34
CA SER A 283 -34.85 9.98 14.48
C SER A 283 -35.38 10.81 15.65
N PHE A 284 -36.68 11.12 15.61
CA PHE A 284 -37.33 11.87 16.69
C PHE A 284 -37.32 11.13 18.03
N ASP A 285 -37.35 9.80 18.00
CA ASP A 285 -37.23 8.97 19.19
C ASP A 285 -35.85 9.05 19.80
N GLU A 286 -34.80 9.05 18.97
CA GLU A 286 -33.43 9.27 19.44
C GLU A 286 -33.22 10.67 20.05
N LEU A 287 -33.86 11.70 19.50
CA LEU A 287 -33.84 13.05 20.08
C LEU A 287 -34.51 13.10 21.44
N ARG A 288 -35.62 12.40 21.66
CA ARG A 288 -36.27 12.28 22.96
C ARG A 288 -35.41 11.55 23.99
N GLU A 289 -34.75 10.48 23.57
CA GLU A 289 -33.79 9.77 24.45
C GLU A 289 -32.63 10.68 24.87
N LEU A 290 -32.09 11.46 23.94
CA LEU A 290 -31.03 12.43 24.23
C LEU A 290 -31.51 13.56 25.15
N GLU A 291 -32.75 14.03 25.01
CA GLU A 291 -33.31 15.02 25.91
C GLU A 291 -33.44 14.47 27.33
N ALA A 292 -33.99 13.26 27.49
CA ALA A 292 -34.05 12.60 28.79
C ALA A 292 -32.69 12.39 29.44
N GLU A 293 -31.67 12.01 28.62
CA GLU A 293 -30.28 11.87 29.08
C GLU A 293 -29.69 13.20 29.57
N VAL A 294 -29.94 14.30 28.85
CA VAL A 294 -29.45 15.63 29.21
C VAL A 294 -30.14 16.16 30.45
N MET A 295 -31.46 15.92 30.62
CA MET A 295 -32.23 16.36 31.77
C MET A 295 -31.90 15.56 33.07
N GLN A 296 -31.42 14.32 32.96
CA GLN A 296 -30.95 13.53 34.14
C GLN A 296 -29.57 13.95 34.62
N LEU A 297 -28.81 14.69 33.83
CA LEU A 297 -27.45 15.13 34.13
C LEU A 297 -27.40 16.62 34.62
N THR A 298 -28.55 17.28 34.66
CA THR A 298 -28.71 18.68 35.13
C THR A 298 -29.41 18.68 36.51
#